data_afc59ae34fb58baa9f7b249dbe65e41c
#
_entry.id   afc59ae34fb58baa9f7b249dbe65e41c
#
_cell.length_a   1.000
_cell.length_b   1.000
_cell.length_c   1.000
_cell.angle_alpha   90.00
_cell.angle_beta   90.00
_cell.angle_gamma   90.00
#
_symmetry.space_group_name_H-M   'P 1'
#
loop_
_entity.id
_entity.type
_entity.pdbx_description
1 polymer ?
#
loop_
_entity_poly.entity_id
_entity_poly.type
_entity_poly.pdbx_seq_one_letter_code
_entity_poly.pdbx_strand_id
1 'polypeptide(L)'
;MSTPSFEYILPAIRGIQAGREYYVSMCPVRFLPKLFPLDSEELPPSLRAKRVLNHARIPEIADYFVKNSGNYTCGAIAASIDADITFEAVGNEAEERKIGRLRVPMDAKFTINDGQHRRAAFEMALRENPQLGYETVALILFLDIGLENSQQKFADLNNFQVPLESSLSLLYNHRGDSAVVLKAVVKQVEVFRCLTEMERGSLNGRSPKLFALSAIDRATIALLSNIHSSKHAKPPRYRATKQEKQEELTQQIQQAVSYWNVVSSFIPDWQLVLHKQVAAGEVRRNCVHCHSVVLESLGEVGAVLLAVFPNNWEEHLSLLQQVDWSISNPDWEGGILVKGGISKSRASVSWMTDYLKVKLGL
;
A
#
# COMPACT_ATOMS: atom_id res chain seq x y z
N MET A 1 -3.17 50.37 -24.33
CA MET A 1 -1.97 49.53 -24.58
C MET A 1 -2.02 48.44 -23.53
N SER A 2 -2.35 47.19 -23.92
CA SER A 2 -2.37 46.06 -23.00
C SER A 2 -0.92 45.79 -22.58
N THR A 3 -0.66 45.79 -21.29
CA THR A 3 0.61 45.33 -20.70
C THR A 3 0.89 43.93 -21.23
N PRO A 4 2.08 43.58 -21.74
CA PRO A 4 2.37 42.22 -22.15
C PRO A 4 2.25 41.31 -20.94
N SER A 5 1.18 40.54 -20.87
CA SER A 5 1.02 39.53 -19.81
C SER A 5 1.87 38.31 -20.20
N PHE A 6 2.77 37.91 -19.32
CA PHE A 6 3.45 36.63 -19.46
C PHE A 6 2.45 35.49 -19.25
N GLU A 7 2.54 34.47 -20.09
CA GLU A 7 1.58 33.34 -20.07
C GLU A 7 2.30 32.00 -20.04
N TYR A 8 1.71 31.04 -19.36
CA TYR A 8 2.01 29.64 -19.58
C TYR A 8 1.29 29.15 -20.84
N ILE A 9 1.98 28.52 -21.74
CA ILE A 9 1.41 27.90 -22.93
C ILE A 9 1.52 26.38 -22.76
N LEU A 10 0.37 25.74 -22.59
CA LEU A 10 0.28 24.31 -22.36
C LEU A 10 -0.40 23.62 -23.55
N PRO A 11 0.19 22.56 -24.15
CA PRO A 11 -0.53 21.73 -25.10
C PRO A 11 -1.72 21.09 -24.39
N ALA A 12 -2.90 21.17 -24.96
CA ALA A 12 -4.10 20.71 -24.26
C ALA A 12 -5.14 20.08 -25.20
N ILE A 13 -5.89 19.15 -24.62
CA ILE A 13 -7.12 18.59 -25.20
C ILE A 13 -8.29 19.13 -24.40
N ARG A 14 -9.27 19.72 -25.09
CA ARG A 14 -10.47 20.25 -24.51
C ARG A 14 -11.57 19.20 -24.44
N GLY A 15 -12.16 19.02 -23.26
CA GLY A 15 -13.31 18.19 -23.01
C GLY A 15 -14.49 18.98 -22.42
N ILE A 16 -15.66 18.35 -22.37
CA ILE A 16 -16.87 18.88 -21.72
C ILE A 16 -17.35 17.87 -20.69
N GLN A 17 -17.58 18.35 -19.44
CA GLN A 17 -18.14 17.56 -18.37
C GLN A 17 -19.20 18.39 -17.63
N ALA A 18 -20.40 17.84 -17.49
CA ALA A 18 -21.53 18.55 -16.89
C ALA A 18 -21.80 19.93 -17.52
N GLY A 19 -21.65 20.04 -18.86
CA GLY A 19 -21.82 21.29 -19.61
C GLY A 19 -20.69 22.32 -19.44
N ARG A 20 -19.60 21.99 -18.73
CA ARG A 20 -18.44 22.86 -18.52
C ARG A 20 -17.22 22.34 -19.23
N GLU A 21 -16.42 23.24 -19.75
CA GLU A 21 -15.13 22.89 -20.35
C GLU A 21 -14.12 22.52 -19.28
N TYR A 22 -13.28 21.51 -19.59
CA TYR A 22 -12.08 21.17 -18.87
C TYR A 22 -10.96 20.80 -19.85
N TYR A 23 -9.73 20.79 -19.40
CA TYR A 23 -8.58 20.57 -20.27
C TYR A 23 -7.68 19.50 -19.70
N VAL A 24 -7.13 18.65 -20.58
CA VAL A 24 -6.10 17.67 -20.24
C VAL A 24 -4.82 18.12 -20.90
N SER A 25 -3.75 18.24 -20.10
CA SER A 25 -2.44 18.68 -20.55
C SER A 25 -1.34 17.77 -20.03
N MET A 26 -0.20 17.74 -20.71
CA MET A 26 1.02 17.07 -20.27
C MET A 26 2.01 18.10 -19.73
N CYS A 27 2.36 17.97 -18.45
CA CYS A 27 3.27 18.89 -17.78
C CYS A 27 4.59 18.18 -17.45
N PRO A 28 5.74 18.74 -17.87
CA PRO A 28 7.02 18.23 -17.41
C PRO A 28 7.13 18.31 -15.87
N VAL A 29 7.59 17.23 -15.26
CA VAL A 29 7.63 17.09 -13.79
C VAL A 29 8.38 18.23 -13.12
N ARG A 30 9.45 18.74 -13.74
CA ARG A 30 10.23 19.89 -13.25
C ARG A 30 9.44 21.20 -13.10
N PHE A 31 8.29 21.33 -13.77
CA PHE A 31 7.45 22.53 -13.68
C PHE A 31 6.39 22.42 -12.58
N LEU A 32 6.09 21.23 -12.09
CA LEU A 32 5.09 21.04 -11.05
C LEU A 32 5.30 21.91 -9.80
N PRO A 33 6.53 22.03 -9.25
CA PRO A 33 6.75 22.89 -8.09
C PRO A 33 6.48 24.37 -8.35
N LYS A 34 6.64 24.83 -9.60
CA LYS A 34 6.40 26.22 -10.00
C LYS A 34 4.93 26.51 -10.25
N LEU A 35 4.24 25.58 -10.93
CA LEU A 35 2.80 25.72 -11.20
C LEU A 35 1.96 25.58 -9.91
N PHE A 36 2.40 24.72 -9.01
CA PHE A 36 1.68 24.40 -7.78
C PHE A 36 2.59 24.62 -6.57
N PRO A 37 2.85 25.87 -6.15
CA PRO A 37 3.61 26.13 -4.94
C PRO A 37 2.92 25.46 -3.73
N LEU A 38 3.72 24.90 -2.82
CA LEU A 38 3.19 24.41 -1.55
C LEU A 38 2.92 25.62 -0.66
N ASP A 39 1.69 25.76 -0.22
CA ASP A 39 1.34 26.80 0.75
C ASP A 39 2.08 26.48 2.06
N SER A 40 2.82 27.45 2.55
CA SER A 40 3.55 27.35 3.83
C SER A 40 2.65 27.51 5.05
N GLU A 41 1.41 27.98 4.86
CA GLU A 41 0.48 28.22 5.95
C GLU A 41 -0.66 27.18 5.93
N GLU A 42 -0.92 26.57 7.09
CA GLU A 42 -2.08 25.72 7.33
C GLU A 42 -3.33 26.59 7.48
N LEU A 43 -4.00 26.87 6.37
CA LEU A 43 -5.29 27.54 6.41
C LEU A 43 -6.34 26.67 7.13
N PRO A 44 -7.28 27.29 7.86
CA PRO A 44 -8.43 26.58 8.42
C PRO A 44 -9.19 25.77 7.36
N PRO A 45 -9.84 24.65 7.71
CA PRO A 45 -10.57 23.80 6.77
C PRO A 45 -11.56 24.54 5.87
N SER A 46 -12.22 25.58 6.41
CA SER A 46 -13.17 26.42 5.67
C SER A 46 -12.54 27.31 4.59
N LEU A 47 -11.24 27.56 4.68
CA LEU A 47 -10.51 28.45 3.77
C LEU A 47 -9.58 27.71 2.82
N ARG A 48 -9.65 26.37 2.77
CA ARG A 48 -8.81 25.54 1.87
C ARG A 48 -9.66 24.57 1.05
N ALA A 49 -9.24 24.29 -0.17
CA ALA A 49 -9.89 23.32 -1.08
C ALA A 49 -9.15 21.95 -1.11
N LYS A 50 -8.38 21.61 -0.07
CA LYS A 50 -7.55 20.40 -0.04
C LYS A 50 -7.38 19.90 1.40
N ARG A 51 -7.05 18.60 1.56
CA ARG A 51 -6.64 18.04 2.87
C ARG A 51 -5.29 18.62 3.29
N VAL A 52 -5.02 18.59 4.60
CA VAL A 52 -3.66 18.79 5.11
C VAL A 52 -2.75 17.72 4.50
N LEU A 53 -1.58 18.13 4.06
CA LEU A 53 -0.61 17.24 3.48
C LEU A 53 -0.13 16.24 4.55
N ASN A 54 -0.29 14.95 4.30
CA ASN A 54 0.30 13.94 5.17
C ASN A 54 1.77 13.77 4.81
N HIS A 55 2.63 14.48 5.53
CA HIS A 55 4.07 14.51 5.29
C HIS A 55 4.73 13.12 5.42
N ALA A 56 4.18 12.21 6.24
CA ALA A 56 4.71 10.87 6.41
C ALA A 56 4.61 10.00 5.14
N ARG A 57 3.66 10.30 4.24
CA ARG A 57 3.49 9.56 2.97
C ARG A 57 4.35 10.06 1.82
N ILE A 58 4.92 11.26 1.93
CA ILE A 58 5.68 11.88 0.83
C ILE A 58 6.97 11.10 0.53
N PRO A 59 7.80 10.72 1.53
CA PRO A 59 9.02 9.95 1.28
C PRO A 59 8.75 8.61 0.61
N GLU A 60 7.69 7.90 1.02
CA GLU A 60 7.32 6.61 0.42
C GLU A 60 7.01 6.74 -1.07
N ILE A 61 6.22 7.76 -1.44
CA ILE A 61 5.86 8.01 -2.83
C ILE A 61 7.08 8.50 -3.64
N ALA A 62 7.94 9.34 -3.05
CA ALA A 62 9.17 9.82 -3.69
C ALA A 62 10.13 8.66 -3.96
N ASP A 63 10.36 7.79 -2.98
CA ASP A 63 11.12 6.55 -3.10
C ASP A 63 10.60 5.65 -4.22
N TYR A 64 9.27 5.53 -4.34
CA TYR A 64 8.64 4.77 -5.41
C TYR A 64 9.03 5.32 -6.78
N PHE A 65 8.99 6.63 -6.99
CA PHE A 65 9.39 7.26 -8.26
C PHE A 65 10.88 7.08 -8.55
N VAL A 66 11.74 7.27 -7.56
CA VAL A 66 13.20 7.15 -7.72
C VAL A 66 13.60 5.70 -8.00
N LYS A 67 13.13 4.76 -7.18
CA LYS A 67 13.49 3.33 -7.29
C LYS A 67 12.93 2.66 -8.53
N ASN A 68 11.82 3.17 -9.06
CA ASN A 68 11.17 2.62 -10.25
C ASN A 68 11.22 3.59 -11.44
N SER A 69 12.24 4.42 -11.56
CA SER A 69 12.34 5.48 -12.58
C SER A 69 12.16 5.01 -14.03
N GLY A 70 12.43 3.74 -14.32
CA GLY A 70 12.17 3.12 -15.64
C GLY A 70 10.81 2.42 -15.78
N ASN A 71 9.98 2.38 -14.72
CA ASN A 71 8.76 1.56 -14.71
C ASN A 71 7.74 2.01 -13.65
N TYR A 72 7.70 3.29 -13.26
CA TYR A 72 6.63 3.78 -12.39
C TYR A 72 5.38 4.14 -13.18
N THR A 73 4.25 4.18 -12.52
CA THR A 73 3.00 4.71 -13.05
C THR A 73 2.47 5.78 -12.09
N CYS A 74 2.14 6.94 -12.63
CA CYS A 74 1.59 8.06 -11.88
C CYS A 74 0.21 8.44 -12.43
N GLY A 75 -0.77 8.59 -11.56
CA GLY A 75 -2.08 9.12 -11.93
C GLY A 75 -2.02 10.63 -12.20
N ALA A 76 -3.00 11.13 -12.96
CA ALA A 76 -3.11 12.56 -13.27
C ALA A 76 -3.24 13.42 -12.00
N ILE A 77 -2.77 14.67 -12.06
CA ILE A 77 -3.04 15.70 -11.04
C ILE A 77 -4.24 16.51 -11.52
N ALA A 78 -5.29 16.58 -10.71
CA ALA A 78 -6.47 17.39 -10.99
C ALA A 78 -6.35 18.74 -10.26
N ALA A 79 -6.53 19.83 -10.98
CA ALA A 79 -6.42 21.19 -10.45
C ALA A 79 -7.46 22.13 -11.03
N SER A 80 -7.83 23.13 -10.26
CA SER A 80 -8.65 24.28 -10.68
C SER A 80 -7.74 25.45 -11.03
N ILE A 81 -8.12 26.22 -12.06
CA ILE A 81 -7.49 27.48 -12.45
C ILE A 81 -8.48 28.60 -12.16
N ASP A 82 -8.04 29.56 -11.35
CA ASP A 82 -8.78 30.76 -11.01
C ASP A 82 -8.19 31.94 -11.80
N ALA A 83 -8.49 32.00 -13.10
CA ALA A 83 -8.11 33.05 -14.02
C ALA A 83 -8.90 32.93 -15.33
N ASP A 84 -8.96 34.02 -16.08
CA ASP A 84 -9.40 34.01 -17.47
C ASP A 84 -8.33 33.34 -18.34
N ILE A 85 -8.69 32.32 -19.06
CA ILE A 85 -7.80 31.57 -19.95
C ILE A 85 -8.27 31.66 -21.41
N THR A 86 -7.36 31.40 -22.33
CA THR A 86 -7.67 31.30 -23.75
C THR A 86 -7.26 29.92 -24.27
N PHE A 87 -8.18 29.26 -24.98
CA PHE A 87 -7.87 28.02 -25.70
C PHE A 87 -7.79 28.30 -27.19
N GLU A 88 -6.61 28.10 -27.75
CA GLU A 88 -6.36 28.24 -29.20
C GLU A 88 -6.38 26.86 -29.83
N ALA A 89 -7.48 26.55 -30.55
CA ALA A 89 -7.60 25.29 -31.28
C ALA A 89 -6.63 25.22 -32.46
N VAL A 90 -6.21 24.00 -32.83
CA VAL A 90 -5.31 23.77 -33.97
C VAL A 90 -6.00 24.12 -35.30
N GLY A 91 -7.32 23.91 -35.39
CA GLY A 91 -8.11 24.20 -36.56
C GLY A 91 -9.60 24.31 -36.29
N ASN A 92 -10.39 24.34 -37.35
CA ASN A 92 -11.83 24.61 -37.29
C ASN A 92 -12.71 23.35 -37.46
N GLU A 93 -12.13 22.21 -37.80
CA GLU A 93 -12.81 20.93 -37.91
C GLU A 93 -13.22 20.39 -36.54
N ALA A 94 -14.19 19.48 -36.49
CA ALA A 94 -14.79 18.99 -35.24
C ALA A 94 -13.74 18.44 -34.25
N GLU A 95 -12.75 17.68 -34.73
CA GLU A 95 -11.70 17.10 -33.91
C GLU A 95 -10.57 18.11 -33.63
N GLU A 96 -10.25 18.97 -34.58
CA GLU A 96 -9.23 20.03 -34.46
C GLU A 96 -9.62 21.07 -33.42
N ARG A 97 -10.92 21.33 -33.23
CA ARG A 97 -11.43 22.22 -32.19
C ARG A 97 -11.18 21.70 -30.78
N LYS A 98 -10.90 20.41 -30.61
CA LYS A 98 -10.66 19.79 -29.31
C LYS A 98 -9.17 19.81 -28.93
N ILE A 99 -8.27 19.93 -29.87
CA ILE A 99 -6.81 19.91 -29.66
C ILE A 99 -6.26 21.31 -29.88
N GLY A 100 -5.41 21.78 -28.97
CA GLY A 100 -4.88 23.13 -29.06
C GLY A 100 -3.84 23.49 -28.01
N ARG A 101 -3.75 24.79 -27.77
CA ARG A 101 -2.90 25.40 -26.77
C ARG A 101 -3.77 26.14 -25.74
N LEU A 102 -3.56 25.84 -24.48
CA LEU A 102 -4.16 26.54 -23.37
C LEU A 102 -3.20 27.67 -22.95
N ARG A 103 -3.64 28.90 -23.04
CA ARG A 103 -2.90 30.08 -22.59
C ARG A 103 -3.43 30.49 -21.22
N VAL A 104 -2.56 30.45 -20.24
CA VAL A 104 -2.90 30.76 -18.85
C VAL A 104 -1.98 31.88 -18.38
N PRO A 105 -2.53 32.98 -17.86
CA PRO A 105 -1.72 34.06 -17.28
C PRO A 105 -0.76 33.53 -16.20
N MET A 106 0.45 34.07 -16.11
CA MET A 106 1.44 33.62 -15.12
C MET A 106 1.07 33.93 -13.67
N ASP A 107 0.19 34.90 -13.47
CA ASP A 107 -0.40 35.25 -12.17
C ASP A 107 -1.65 34.44 -11.81
N ALA A 108 -2.07 33.52 -12.69
CA ALA A 108 -3.17 32.63 -12.44
C ALA A 108 -2.94 31.77 -11.20
N LYS A 109 -3.99 31.59 -10.41
CA LYS A 109 -3.96 30.74 -9.22
C LYS A 109 -4.35 29.32 -9.57
N PHE A 110 -3.44 28.37 -9.33
CA PHE A 110 -3.69 26.95 -9.49
C PHE A 110 -3.94 26.30 -8.12
N THR A 111 -5.06 25.62 -7.98
CA THR A 111 -5.40 24.88 -6.76
C THR A 111 -5.53 23.40 -7.05
N ILE A 112 -4.70 22.56 -6.42
CA ILE A 112 -4.77 21.09 -6.61
C ILE A 112 -6.00 20.56 -5.88
N ASN A 113 -6.91 19.93 -6.63
CA ASN A 113 -8.08 19.22 -6.11
C ASN A 113 -7.75 17.75 -5.77
N ASP A 114 -6.91 17.08 -6.60
CA ASP A 114 -6.37 15.75 -6.32
C ASP A 114 -4.92 15.65 -6.79
N GLY A 115 -4.08 14.91 -6.05
CA GLY A 115 -2.69 14.64 -6.39
C GLY A 115 -1.66 15.49 -5.64
N GLN A 116 -2.02 16.19 -4.57
CA GLN A 116 -1.09 17.01 -3.79
C GLN A 116 0.10 16.21 -3.22
N HIS A 117 -0.11 14.98 -2.76
CA HIS A 117 0.99 14.12 -2.29
C HIS A 117 1.93 13.71 -3.43
N ARG A 118 1.37 13.42 -4.63
CA ARG A 118 2.15 13.13 -5.83
C ARG A 118 3.02 14.31 -6.24
N ARG A 119 2.45 15.52 -6.23
CA ARG A 119 3.18 16.76 -6.52
C ARG A 119 4.33 16.98 -5.52
N ALA A 120 4.08 16.83 -4.22
CA ALA A 120 5.12 16.97 -3.19
C ALA A 120 6.19 15.88 -3.29
N ALA A 121 5.80 14.65 -3.60
CA ALA A 121 6.71 13.53 -3.80
C ALA A 121 7.61 13.73 -5.03
N PHE A 122 7.09 14.28 -6.14
CA PHE A 122 7.91 14.63 -7.29
C PHE A 122 8.95 15.71 -6.94
N GLU A 123 8.59 16.73 -6.17
CA GLU A 123 9.56 17.73 -5.73
C GLU A 123 10.71 17.11 -4.92
N MET A 124 10.39 16.14 -4.04
CA MET A 124 11.40 15.41 -3.29
C MET A 124 12.24 14.49 -4.20
N ALA A 125 11.59 13.73 -5.07
CA ALA A 125 12.23 12.81 -6.01
C ALA A 125 13.18 13.53 -6.99
N LEU A 126 12.85 14.74 -7.43
CA LEU A 126 13.71 15.56 -8.30
C LEU A 126 15.05 15.95 -7.66
N ARG A 127 15.13 16.01 -6.32
CA ARG A 127 16.40 16.29 -5.60
C ARG A 127 17.34 15.11 -5.67
N GLU A 128 16.80 13.88 -5.71
CA GLU A 128 17.58 12.64 -5.78
C GLU A 128 17.85 12.22 -7.23
N ASN A 129 16.86 12.34 -8.10
CA ASN A 129 16.95 12.01 -9.53
C ASN A 129 16.42 13.16 -10.42
N PRO A 130 17.28 14.13 -10.81
CA PRO A 130 16.89 15.24 -11.66
C PRO A 130 16.37 14.84 -13.06
N GLN A 131 16.71 13.62 -13.53
CA GLN A 131 16.27 13.14 -14.85
C GLN A 131 14.75 12.95 -14.92
N LEU A 132 14.09 12.65 -13.81
CA LEU A 132 12.63 12.62 -13.71
C LEU A 132 11.97 13.93 -14.16
N GLY A 133 12.71 15.04 -14.12
CA GLY A 133 12.23 16.36 -14.54
C GLY A 133 11.89 16.46 -16.02
N TYR A 134 12.44 15.59 -16.86
CA TYR A 134 12.15 15.52 -18.30
C TYR A 134 10.93 14.65 -18.63
N GLU A 135 10.46 13.88 -17.69
CA GLU A 135 9.23 13.10 -17.82
C GLU A 135 8.00 14.00 -17.64
N THR A 136 6.83 13.49 -18.01
CA THR A 136 5.59 14.25 -17.96
C THR A 136 4.56 13.58 -17.10
N VAL A 137 3.71 14.39 -16.44
CA VAL A 137 2.51 13.96 -15.76
C VAL A 137 1.29 14.62 -16.38
N ALA A 138 0.19 13.87 -16.48
CA ALA A 138 -1.06 14.41 -16.97
C ALA A 138 -1.68 15.38 -15.94
N LEU A 139 -2.13 16.53 -16.40
CA LEU A 139 -2.92 17.50 -15.64
C LEU A 139 -4.36 17.45 -16.14
N ILE A 140 -5.32 17.43 -15.24
CA ILE A 140 -6.73 17.69 -15.54
C ILE A 140 -7.05 19.06 -14.95
N LEU A 141 -7.32 20.02 -15.83
CA LEU A 141 -7.47 21.42 -15.46
C LEU A 141 -8.93 21.84 -15.61
N PHE A 142 -9.53 22.29 -14.52
CA PHE A 142 -10.88 22.82 -14.48
C PHE A 142 -10.85 24.35 -14.37
N LEU A 143 -11.79 25.00 -15.03
CA LEU A 143 -11.98 26.43 -14.86
C LEU A 143 -12.94 26.66 -13.71
N ASP A 144 -12.43 27.13 -12.62
CA ASP A 144 -13.22 27.37 -11.43
C ASP A 144 -12.83 28.68 -10.75
N ILE A 145 -13.73 29.62 -10.86
CA ILE A 145 -13.64 30.87 -10.12
C ILE A 145 -14.26 30.63 -8.73
N GLY A 146 -13.41 30.73 -7.70
CA GLY A 146 -13.82 30.71 -6.31
C GLY A 146 -13.55 29.39 -5.54
N LEU A 147 -13.41 29.58 -4.23
CA LEU A 147 -13.05 28.52 -3.29
C LEU A 147 -14.10 27.41 -3.17
N GLU A 148 -15.39 27.75 -3.15
CA GLU A 148 -16.48 26.79 -2.97
C GLU A 148 -16.53 25.78 -4.10
N ASN A 149 -16.34 26.19 -5.35
CA ASN A 149 -16.28 25.31 -6.50
C ASN A 149 -15.11 24.34 -6.41
N SER A 150 -13.93 24.82 -6.00
CA SER A 150 -12.75 23.99 -5.79
C SER A 150 -12.94 23.00 -4.63
N GLN A 151 -13.63 23.40 -3.54
CA GLN A 151 -13.98 22.51 -2.43
C GLN A 151 -14.96 21.43 -2.86
N GLN A 152 -15.99 21.79 -3.65
CA GLN A 152 -16.94 20.81 -4.17
C GLN A 152 -16.25 19.79 -5.08
N LYS A 153 -15.39 20.22 -6.01
CA LYS A 153 -14.61 19.31 -6.86
C LYS A 153 -13.71 18.39 -6.05
N PHE A 154 -13.03 18.92 -5.02
CA PHE A 154 -12.26 18.09 -4.12
C PHE A 154 -13.13 17.00 -3.46
N ALA A 155 -14.34 17.35 -3.02
CA ALA A 155 -15.28 16.41 -2.44
C ALA A 155 -15.72 15.35 -3.48
N ASP A 156 -16.13 15.78 -4.67
CA ASP A 156 -16.61 14.90 -5.73
C ASP A 156 -15.53 13.91 -6.21
N LEU A 157 -14.30 14.38 -6.40
CA LEU A 157 -13.18 13.53 -6.82
C LEU A 157 -12.78 12.47 -5.77
N ASN A 158 -13.03 12.76 -4.47
CA ASN A 158 -12.60 11.88 -3.39
C ASN A 158 -13.73 11.00 -2.81
N ASN A 159 -15.01 11.44 -2.91
CA ASN A 159 -16.14 10.72 -2.30
C ASN A 159 -16.43 9.36 -2.91
N PHE A 160 -16.08 9.16 -4.19
CA PHE A 160 -16.35 7.91 -4.92
C PHE A 160 -15.13 7.01 -5.08
N GLN A 161 -13.98 7.36 -4.48
CA GLN A 161 -12.80 6.52 -4.50
C GLN A 161 -12.96 5.39 -3.47
N VAL A 162 -13.12 4.16 -3.96
CA VAL A 162 -13.08 2.96 -3.11
C VAL A 162 -11.61 2.53 -2.98
N PRO A 163 -11.05 2.49 -1.76
CA PRO A 163 -9.70 1.96 -1.56
C PRO A 163 -9.63 0.50 -2.02
N LEU A 164 -8.56 0.14 -2.70
CA LEU A 164 -8.32 -1.24 -3.07
C LEU A 164 -8.18 -2.09 -1.79
N GLU A 165 -8.89 -3.22 -1.72
CA GLU A 165 -8.77 -4.17 -0.63
C GLU A 165 -7.30 -4.62 -0.45
N SER A 166 -6.87 -4.75 0.79
CA SER A 166 -5.46 -5.02 1.11
C SER A 166 -4.94 -6.31 0.47
N SER A 167 -5.73 -7.37 0.46
CA SER A 167 -5.36 -8.64 -0.18
C SER A 167 -5.22 -8.51 -1.69
N LEU A 168 -6.15 -7.80 -2.34
CA LEU A 168 -6.12 -7.59 -3.78
C LEU A 168 -4.92 -6.72 -4.20
N SER A 169 -4.59 -5.70 -3.40
CA SER A 169 -3.40 -4.88 -3.60
C SER A 169 -2.11 -5.71 -3.56
N LEU A 170 -2.00 -6.62 -2.59
CA LEU A 170 -0.86 -7.55 -2.48
C LEU A 170 -0.81 -8.55 -3.63
N LEU A 171 -1.94 -9.09 -4.06
CA LEU A 171 -2.02 -10.03 -5.18
C LEU A 171 -1.47 -9.40 -6.47
N TYR A 172 -1.85 -8.13 -6.73
CA TYR A 172 -1.43 -7.39 -7.92
C TYR A 172 -0.05 -6.73 -7.79
N ASN A 173 0.55 -6.75 -6.59
CA ASN A 173 1.92 -6.29 -6.43
C ASN A 173 2.89 -7.32 -7.03
N HIS A 174 3.67 -6.91 -8.04
CA HIS A 174 4.71 -7.70 -8.66
C HIS A 174 6.11 -7.13 -8.42
N ARG A 175 6.21 -6.13 -7.53
CA ARG A 175 7.44 -5.40 -7.24
C ARG A 175 7.90 -5.66 -5.81
N GLY A 176 9.21 -5.75 -5.64
CA GLY A 176 9.83 -5.95 -4.33
C GLY A 176 9.91 -7.40 -3.86
N ASP A 177 10.91 -7.67 -3.04
CA ASP A 177 11.26 -9.01 -2.58
C ASP A 177 10.15 -9.63 -1.71
N SER A 178 9.48 -8.83 -0.87
CA SER A 178 8.36 -9.28 -0.02
C SER A 178 7.19 -9.84 -0.84
N ALA A 179 6.85 -9.20 -1.97
CA ALA A 179 5.79 -9.70 -2.84
C ALA A 179 6.16 -11.04 -3.51
N VAL A 180 7.44 -11.22 -3.84
CA VAL A 180 7.95 -12.50 -4.39
C VAL A 180 7.90 -13.60 -3.33
N VAL A 181 8.34 -13.31 -2.10
CA VAL A 181 8.27 -14.25 -0.98
C VAL A 181 6.82 -14.64 -0.67
N LEU A 182 5.91 -13.67 -0.52
CA LEU A 182 4.49 -13.94 -0.25
C LEU A 182 3.88 -14.88 -1.29
N LYS A 183 4.09 -14.59 -2.58
CA LYS A 183 3.56 -15.42 -3.67
C LYS A 183 4.15 -16.82 -3.66
N ALA A 184 5.43 -16.97 -3.34
CA ALA A 184 6.09 -18.27 -3.22
C ALA A 184 5.52 -19.07 -2.02
N VAL A 185 5.36 -18.43 -0.86
CA VAL A 185 4.76 -19.04 0.35
C VAL A 185 3.35 -19.53 0.06
N VAL A 186 2.49 -18.66 -0.48
CA VAL A 186 1.10 -19.04 -0.79
C VAL A 186 1.02 -20.15 -1.84
N LYS A 187 1.94 -20.20 -2.80
CA LYS A 187 1.97 -21.24 -3.83
C LYS A 187 2.46 -22.58 -3.31
N GLN A 188 3.46 -22.59 -2.42
CA GLN A 188 4.18 -23.79 -1.99
C GLN A 188 3.66 -24.40 -0.68
N VAL A 189 3.06 -23.60 0.21
CA VAL A 189 2.42 -24.11 1.42
C VAL A 189 0.99 -24.52 1.08
N GLU A 190 0.69 -25.81 1.16
CA GLU A 190 -0.56 -26.37 0.64
C GLU A 190 -1.81 -25.76 1.28
N VAL A 191 -1.80 -25.63 2.60
CA VAL A 191 -2.90 -25.00 3.35
C VAL A 191 -3.15 -23.57 2.89
N PHE A 192 -2.10 -22.79 2.64
CA PHE A 192 -2.26 -21.44 2.13
C PHE A 192 -2.71 -21.42 0.68
N ARG A 193 -2.17 -22.29 -0.17
CA ARG A 193 -2.59 -22.41 -1.58
C ARG A 193 -4.09 -22.67 -1.71
N CYS A 194 -4.63 -23.54 -0.87
CA CYS A 194 -6.02 -23.99 -0.97
C CYS A 194 -6.99 -23.11 -0.16
N LEU A 195 -6.57 -22.56 0.98
CA LEU A 195 -7.45 -21.95 1.97
C LEU A 195 -7.26 -20.43 2.15
N THR A 196 -6.62 -19.74 1.19
CA THR A 196 -6.44 -18.29 1.23
C THR A 196 -7.49 -17.55 0.41
N GLU A 197 -8.08 -16.50 1.00
CA GLU A 197 -8.88 -15.49 0.34
C GLU A 197 -7.93 -14.43 -0.28
N MET A 198 -8.01 -14.28 -1.61
CA MET A 198 -7.06 -13.47 -2.37
C MET A 198 -7.52 -12.04 -2.60
N GLU A 199 -8.82 -11.78 -2.55
CA GLU A 199 -9.40 -10.49 -2.90
C GLU A 199 -9.68 -9.64 -1.67
N ARG A 200 -10.33 -10.22 -0.67
CA ARG A 200 -10.81 -9.49 0.51
C ARG A 200 -9.80 -9.50 1.65
N GLY A 201 -9.68 -8.37 2.34
CA GLY A 201 -8.85 -8.25 3.54
C GLY A 201 -9.46 -8.90 4.79
N SER A 202 -10.74 -9.31 4.73
CA SER A 202 -11.45 -9.99 5.82
C SER A 202 -12.33 -11.12 5.29
N LEU A 203 -12.57 -12.11 6.12
CA LEU A 203 -13.37 -13.28 5.79
C LEU A 203 -14.76 -13.16 6.42
N ASN A 204 -15.81 -13.38 5.64
CA ASN A 204 -17.15 -13.52 6.17
C ASN A 204 -17.38 -14.94 6.73
N GLY A 205 -18.40 -15.11 7.57
CA GLY A 205 -18.69 -16.41 8.24
C GLY A 205 -18.93 -17.58 7.28
N ARG A 206 -19.31 -17.33 6.03
CA ARG A 206 -19.60 -18.34 5.00
C ARG A 206 -18.43 -18.65 4.06
N SER A 207 -17.32 -17.91 4.16
CA SER A 207 -16.16 -18.16 3.30
C SER A 207 -15.60 -19.56 3.51
N PRO A 208 -15.30 -20.31 2.43
CA PRO A 208 -14.64 -21.62 2.52
C PRO A 208 -13.14 -21.50 2.80
N LYS A 209 -12.64 -20.28 3.03
CA LYS A 209 -11.22 -19.98 3.26
C LYS A 209 -10.94 -19.78 4.75
N LEU A 210 -9.72 -20.10 5.19
CA LEU A 210 -9.26 -19.89 6.56
C LEU A 210 -8.55 -18.55 6.74
N PHE A 211 -7.80 -18.10 5.72
CA PHE A 211 -6.89 -16.97 5.82
C PHE A 211 -7.17 -15.91 4.77
N ALA A 212 -6.94 -14.65 5.09
CA ALA A 212 -6.82 -13.58 4.10
C ALA A 212 -5.34 -13.46 3.67
N LEU A 213 -5.08 -13.15 2.41
CA LEU A 213 -3.73 -12.96 1.88
C LEU A 213 -2.95 -11.92 2.68
N SER A 214 -3.62 -10.82 3.07
CA SER A 214 -3.01 -9.77 3.90
C SER A 214 -2.63 -10.22 5.31
N ALA A 215 -3.25 -11.28 5.85
CA ALA A 215 -2.86 -11.86 7.14
C ALA A 215 -1.60 -12.72 7.00
N ILE A 216 -1.51 -13.52 5.93
CA ILE A 216 -0.31 -14.31 5.62
C ILE A 216 0.89 -13.39 5.33
N ASP A 217 0.66 -12.27 4.63
CA ASP A 217 1.71 -11.28 4.35
C ASP A 217 2.33 -10.74 5.65
N ARG A 218 1.50 -10.21 6.55
CA ARG A 218 1.98 -9.71 7.86
C ARG A 218 2.72 -10.78 8.66
N ALA A 219 2.18 -11.98 8.71
CA ALA A 219 2.77 -13.09 9.43
C ALA A 219 4.13 -13.50 8.82
N THR A 220 4.26 -13.49 7.49
CA THR A 220 5.51 -13.81 6.81
C THR A 220 6.56 -12.70 6.96
N ILE A 221 6.14 -11.43 6.93
CA ILE A 221 7.02 -10.29 7.23
C ILE A 221 7.53 -10.39 8.67
N ALA A 222 6.67 -10.71 9.64
CA ALA A 222 7.04 -10.90 11.04
C ALA A 222 8.08 -12.02 11.20
N LEU A 223 7.87 -13.15 10.53
CA LEU A 223 8.79 -14.30 10.54
C LEU A 223 10.19 -13.91 10.04
N LEU A 224 10.27 -13.09 9.01
CA LEU A 224 11.53 -12.73 8.36
C LEU A 224 12.20 -11.49 8.98
N SER A 225 11.58 -10.83 9.96
CA SER A 225 12.05 -9.55 10.53
C SER A 225 13.43 -9.63 11.17
N ASN A 226 13.78 -10.72 11.85
CA ASN A 226 15.06 -10.89 12.53
C ASN A 226 16.22 -11.24 11.58
N ILE A 227 15.94 -11.69 10.36
CA ILE A 227 16.97 -11.99 9.35
C ILE A 227 17.69 -10.70 8.93
N HIS A 228 16.98 -9.58 8.91
CA HIS A 228 17.57 -8.27 8.60
C HIS A 228 18.37 -7.67 9.77
N SER A 229 18.06 -8.06 11.01
CA SER A 229 18.73 -7.53 12.21
C SER A 229 20.02 -8.24 12.57
N SER A 230 20.18 -9.51 12.19
CA SER A 230 21.32 -10.36 12.57
C SER A 230 22.52 -10.28 11.60
N LYS A 231 22.34 -9.72 10.42
CA LYS A 231 23.47 -9.46 9.52
C LYS A 231 24.27 -8.29 10.08
N HIS A 232 25.50 -8.56 10.55
CA HIS A 232 26.51 -7.57 10.89
C HIS A 232 26.38 -6.34 10.00
N ALA A 233 26.28 -5.15 10.61
CA ALA A 233 26.14 -3.90 9.87
C ALA A 233 27.19 -3.86 8.74
N LYS A 234 26.73 -4.13 7.51
CA LYS A 234 27.59 -4.01 6.34
C LYS A 234 28.09 -2.57 6.28
N PRO A 235 29.35 -2.33 5.95
CA PRO A 235 29.87 -0.96 5.92
C PRO A 235 29.00 -0.08 5.01
N PRO A 236 28.83 1.22 5.29
CA PRO A 236 27.86 2.12 4.67
C PRO A 236 27.95 2.22 3.12
N ARG A 237 28.99 1.67 2.50
CA ARG A 237 29.25 1.70 1.05
C ARG A 237 29.06 0.35 0.35
N TYR A 238 28.68 -0.73 1.09
CA TYR A 238 28.49 -2.04 0.47
C TYR A 238 27.13 -2.11 -0.26
N ARG A 239 27.18 -2.19 -1.58
CA ARG A 239 26.00 -2.53 -2.40
C ARG A 239 26.07 -4.02 -2.74
N ALA A 240 25.09 -4.80 -2.25
CA ALA A 240 24.97 -6.21 -2.60
C ALA A 240 24.85 -6.38 -4.14
N THR A 241 25.54 -7.36 -4.67
CA THR A 241 25.43 -7.74 -6.10
C THR A 241 24.04 -8.29 -6.39
N LYS A 242 23.67 -8.32 -7.67
CA LYS A 242 22.38 -8.92 -8.11
C LYS A 242 22.28 -10.38 -7.72
N GLN A 243 23.40 -11.12 -7.78
CA GLN A 243 23.47 -12.53 -7.41
C GLN A 243 23.26 -12.74 -5.91
N GLU A 244 23.94 -11.96 -5.05
CA GLU A 244 23.75 -12.04 -3.59
C GLU A 244 22.32 -11.75 -3.15
N LYS A 245 21.65 -10.77 -3.80
CA LYS A 245 20.25 -10.48 -3.54
C LYS A 245 19.33 -11.64 -3.93
N GLN A 246 19.62 -12.28 -5.06
CA GLN A 246 18.83 -13.42 -5.53
C GLN A 246 19.00 -14.65 -4.63
N GLU A 247 20.22 -14.91 -4.15
CA GLU A 247 20.51 -15.97 -3.20
C GLU A 247 19.80 -15.72 -1.86
N GLU A 248 19.86 -14.48 -1.35
CA GLU A 248 19.17 -14.08 -0.13
C GLU A 248 17.65 -14.25 -0.25
N LEU A 249 17.07 -13.85 -1.35
CA LEU A 249 15.63 -14.00 -1.62
C LEU A 249 15.24 -15.48 -1.66
N THR A 250 16.04 -16.31 -2.32
CA THR A 250 15.81 -17.75 -2.39
C THR A 250 15.85 -18.39 -1.00
N GLN A 251 16.81 -18.00 -0.17
CA GLN A 251 16.92 -18.47 1.21
C GLN A 251 15.71 -18.05 2.07
N GLN A 252 15.24 -16.80 1.94
CA GLN A 252 14.04 -16.32 2.62
C GLN A 252 12.79 -17.11 2.23
N ILE A 253 12.64 -17.41 0.94
CA ILE A 253 11.52 -18.23 0.45
C ILE A 253 11.57 -19.62 1.06
N GLN A 254 12.72 -20.30 0.98
CA GLN A 254 12.89 -21.65 1.51
C GLN A 254 12.58 -21.70 3.01
N GLN A 255 13.11 -20.76 3.78
CA GLN A 255 12.91 -20.69 5.21
C GLN A 255 11.45 -20.45 5.56
N ALA A 256 10.78 -19.49 4.89
CA ALA A 256 9.37 -19.19 5.14
C ALA A 256 8.46 -20.37 4.75
N VAL A 257 8.72 -21.02 3.62
CA VAL A 257 7.95 -22.19 3.18
C VAL A 257 8.13 -23.35 4.14
N SER A 258 9.37 -23.67 4.55
CA SER A 258 9.64 -24.72 5.52
C SER A 258 8.93 -24.46 6.83
N TYR A 259 9.06 -23.25 7.38
CA TYR A 259 8.41 -22.86 8.64
C TYR A 259 6.88 -23.04 8.58
N TRP A 260 6.22 -22.47 7.58
CA TRP A 260 4.76 -22.55 7.49
C TRP A 260 4.23 -23.96 7.20
N ASN A 261 4.99 -24.81 6.49
CA ASN A 261 4.65 -26.23 6.34
C ASN A 261 4.68 -26.96 7.69
N VAL A 262 5.72 -26.72 8.49
CA VAL A 262 5.85 -27.32 9.82
C VAL A 262 4.73 -26.82 10.76
N VAL A 263 4.47 -25.51 10.82
CA VAL A 263 3.33 -24.96 11.60
C VAL A 263 2.02 -25.62 11.16
N SER A 264 1.80 -25.73 9.85
CA SER A 264 0.60 -26.37 9.29
C SER A 264 0.43 -27.82 9.71
N SER A 265 1.51 -28.58 9.91
CA SER A 265 1.45 -29.97 10.37
C SER A 265 1.09 -30.10 11.85
N PHE A 266 1.36 -29.09 12.66
CA PHE A 266 1.10 -29.09 14.09
C PHE A 266 -0.21 -28.39 14.52
N ILE A 267 -1.02 -27.92 13.56
CA ILE A 267 -2.37 -27.41 13.80
C ILE A 267 -3.39 -28.30 13.04
N PRO A 268 -3.90 -29.36 13.67
CA PRO A 268 -4.73 -30.37 13.00
C PRO A 268 -5.96 -29.79 12.28
N ASP A 269 -6.60 -28.77 12.84
CA ASP A 269 -7.78 -28.15 12.25
C ASP A 269 -7.55 -27.61 10.84
N TRP A 270 -6.34 -27.13 10.54
CA TRP A 270 -6.00 -26.66 9.18
C TRP A 270 -6.02 -27.81 8.18
N GLN A 271 -5.54 -28.99 8.61
CA GLN A 271 -5.56 -30.21 7.81
C GLN A 271 -6.98 -30.75 7.62
N LEU A 272 -7.81 -30.73 8.67
CA LEU A 272 -9.22 -31.15 8.59
C LEU A 272 -10.00 -30.28 7.58
N VAL A 273 -9.77 -28.97 7.57
CA VAL A 273 -10.38 -28.07 6.58
C VAL A 273 -9.83 -28.32 5.17
N LEU A 274 -8.51 -28.51 5.02
CA LEU A 274 -7.86 -28.81 3.74
C LEU A 274 -8.47 -30.06 3.09
N HIS A 275 -8.70 -31.09 3.88
CA HIS A 275 -9.31 -32.35 3.44
C HIS A 275 -10.87 -32.33 3.44
N LYS A 276 -11.47 -31.14 3.66
CA LYS A 276 -12.94 -30.92 3.65
C LYS A 276 -13.71 -31.77 4.69
N GLN A 277 -13.05 -32.15 5.78
CA GLN A 277 -13.67 -32.89 6.89
C GLN A 277 -14.43 -31.94 7.83
N VAL A 278 -13.99 -30.69 7.94
CA VAL A 278 -14.63 -29.64 8.73
C VAL A 278 -14.75 -28.37 7.87
N ALA A 279 -15.82 -27.60 8.07
CA ALA A 279 -16.01 -26.35 7.34
C ALA A 279 -15.09 -25.24 7.87
N ALA A 280 -14.44 -24.48 7.00
CA ALA A 280 -13.55 -23.37 7.38
C ALA A 280 -14.26 -22.31 8.26
N GLY A 281 -15.55 -22.04 7.98
CA GLY A 281 -16.37 -21.12 8.79
C GLY A 281 -16.61 -21.60 10.22
N GLU A 282 -16.66 -22.90 10.44
CA GLU A 282 -16.78 -23.53 11.76
C GLU A 282 -15.50 -23.36 12.56
N VAL A 283 -14.36 -23.72 11.97
CA VAL A 283 -13.04 -23.54 12.62
C VAL A 283 -12.79 -22.07 12.97
N ARG A 284 -13.12 -21.12 12.08
CA ARG A 284 -12.97 -19.70 12.40
C ARG A 284 -13.86 -19.19 13.53
N ARG A 285 -15.02 -19.80 13.77
CA ARG A 285 -15.89 -19.43 14.90
C ARG A 285 -15.46 -20.06 16.20
N ASN A 286 -14.88 -21.25 16.14
CA ASN A 286 -14.62 -22.06 17.33
C ASN A 286 -13.16 -21.99 17.80
N CYS A 287 -12.22 -21.59 16.92
CA CYS A 287 -10.79 -21.58 17.20
C CYS A 287 -10.14 -20.24 16.86
N VAL A 288 -9.10 -19.89 17.63
CA VAL A 288 -8.39 -18.60 17.46
C VAL A 288 -7.22 -18.67 16.47
N HIS A 289 -6.65 -19.85 16.20
CA HIS A 289 -5.42 -20.04 15.41
C HIS A 289 -5.50 -19.61 13.94
N CYS A 290 -6.69 -19.40 13.38
CA CYS A 290 -6.86 -18.91 11.99
C CYS A 290 -7.07 -17.39 11.91
N HIS A 291 -7.10 -16.68 13.04
CA HIS A 291 -7.23 -15.24 13.07
C HIS A 291 -5.86 -14.54 12.83
N SER A 292 -5.93 -13.38 12.19
CA SER A 292 -4.72 -12.65 11.77
C SER A 292 -3.77 -12.30 12.92
N VAL A 293 -4.30 -12.06 14.12
CA VAL A 293 -3.49 -11.79 15.32
C VAL A 293 -2.62 -13.00 15.68
N VAL A 294 -3.18 -14.21 15.64
CA VAL A 294 -2.44 -15.44 15.96
C VAL A 294 -1.44 -15.79 14.86
N LEU A 295 -1.82 -15.64 13.58
CA LEU A 295 -0.88 -15.84 12.47
C LEU A 295 0.33 -14.92 12.57
N GLU A 296 0.10 -13.63 12.86
CA GLU A 296 1.19 -12.65 13.00
C GLU A 296 2.09 -13.01 14.19
N SER A 297 1.50 -13.43 15.32
CA SER A 297 2.25 -13.89 16.50
C SER A 297 3.05 -15.16 16.23
N LEU A 298 2.50 -16.13 15.47
CA LEU A 298 3.25 -17.31 15.02
C LEU A 298 4.46 -16.89 14.17
N GLY A 299 4.32 -15.89 13.32
CA GLY A 299 5.45 -15.32 12.58
C GLY A 299 6.50 -14.72 13.49
N GLU A 300 6.13 -13.90 14.48
CA GLU A 300 7.05 -13.28 15.44
C GLU A 300 7.81 -14.34 16.27
N VAL A 301 7.10 -15.35 16.77
CA VAL A 301 7.71 -16.46 17.51
C VAL A 301 8.64 -17.26 16.60
N GLY A 302 8.23 -17.52 15.36
CA GLY A 302 9.07 -18.19 14.37
C GLY A 302 10.38 -17.47 14.12
N ALA A 303 10.37 -16.14 14.04
CA ALA A 303 11.59 -15.35 13.91
C ALA A 303 12.55 -15.55 15.08
N VAL A 304 12.03 -15.68 16.30
CA VAL A 304 12.84 -15.97 17.51
C VAL A 304 13.35 -17.41 17.49
N LEU A 305 12.49 -18.40 17.20
CA LEU A 305 12.85 -19.81 17.13
C LEU A 305 13.98 -20.06 16.13
N LEU A 306 13.85 -19.54 14.92
CA LEU A 306 14.85 -19.71 13.86
C LEU A 306 16.19 -19.04 14.20
N ALA A 307 16.17 -17.98 15.02
CA ALA A 307 17.40 -17.30 15.47
C ALA A 307 18.07 -18.02 16.64
N VAL A 308 17.29 -18.51 17.61
CA VAL A 308 17.81 -19.10 18.87
C VAL A 308 18.09 -20.59 18.70
N PHE A 309 17.25 -21.31 17.96
CA PHE A 309 17.31 -22.75 17.80
C PHE A 309 17.39 -23.19 16.32
N PRO A 310 18.40 -22.75 15.56
CA PRO A 310 18.46 -22.94 14.11
C PRO A 310 18.42 -24.41 13.67
N ASN A 311 18.79 -25.35 14.53
CA ASN A 311 18.90 -26.77 14.21
C ASN A 311 17.74 -27.63 14.75
N ASN A 312 16.92 -27.12 15.68
CA ASN A 312 15.86 -27.89 16.34
C ASN A 312 14.57 -27.09 16.61
N TRP A 313 14.35 -26.01 15.86
CA TRP A 313 13.15 -25.17 15.99
C TRP A 313 11.85 -25.94 15.74
N GLU A 314 11.90 -27.00 14.96
CA GLU A 314 10.74 -27.87 14.67
C GLU A 314 10.23 -28.60 15.91
N GLU A 315 11.15 -29.04 16.81
CA GLU A 315 10.80 -29.71 18.06
C GLU A 315 9.97 -28.78 18.95
N HIS A 316 10.38 -27.51 19.04
CA HIS A 316 9.63 -26.50 19.78
C HIS A 316 8.23 -26.27 19.21
N LEU A 317 8.10 -26.19 17.88
CA LEU A 317 6.80 -26.04 17.22
C LEU A 317 5.86 -27.22 17.44
N SER A 318 6.37 -28.42 17.71
CA SER A 318 5.52 -29.58 18.03
C SER A 318 4.61 -29.34 19.24
N LEU A 319 5.03 -28.47 20.16
CA LEU A 319 4.25 -28.09 21.34
C LEU A 319 2.98 -27.30 21.00
N LEU A 320 2.82 -26.78 19.77
CA LEU A 320 1.57 -26.16 19.30
C LEU A 320 0.38 -27.11 19.37
N GLN A 321 0.61 -28.42 19.28
CA GLN A 321 -0.43 -29.45 19.44
C GLN A 321 -1.02 -29.50 20.86
N GLN A 322 -0.31 -28.99 21.85
CA GLN A 322 -0.76 -28.98 23.25
C GLN A 322 -1.54 -27.71 23.61
N VAL A 323 -1.59 -26.73 22.71
CA VAL A 323 -2.33 -25.50 22.93
C VAL A 323 -3.82 -25.74 22.69
N ASP A 324 -4.65 -25.43 23.67
CA ASP A 324 -6.09 -25.37 23.46
C ASP A 324 -6.47 -24.10 22.68
N TRP A 325 -6.69 -24.27 21.37
CA TRP A 325 -7.02 -23.21 20.45
C TRP A 325 -8.50 -22.80 20.45
N SER A 326 -9.32 -23.47 21.28
CA SER A 326 -10.75 -23.14 21.37
C SER A 326 -10.94 -21.67 21.77
N ILE A 327 -11.89 -20.98 21.15
CA ILE A 327 -12.23 -19.59 21.51
C ILE A 327 -12.77 -19.49 22.96
N SER A 328 -13.27 -20.59 23.51
CA SER A 328 -13.74 -20.68 24.89
C SER A 328 -12.62 -20.87 25.93
N ASN A 329 -11.39 -21.07 25.51
CA ASN A 329 -10.27 -21.17 26.43
C ASN A 329 -10.10 -19.83 27.20
N PRO A 330 -10.18 -19.86 28.55
CA PRO A 330 -10.13 -18.67 29.39
C PRO A 330 -8.77 -17.91 29.30
N ASP A 331 -7.71 -18.59 28.84
CA ASP A 331 -6.40 -17.96 28.65
C ASP A 331 -6.47 -16.74 27.68
N TRP A 332 -7.45 -16.68 26.80
CA TRP A 332 -7.56 -15.59 25.82
C TRP A 332 -8.13 -14.29 26.37
N GLU A 333 -8.81 -14.33 27.54
CA GLU A 333 -9.44 -13.14 28.11
C GLU A 333 -8.42 -12.09 28.54
N GLY A 334 -8.68 -10.83 28.17
CA GLY A 334 -7.77 -9.70 28.43
C GLY A 334 -6.55 -9.64 27.50
N GLY A 335 -6.23 -10.70 26.76
CA GLY A 335 -5.17 -10.75 25.76
C GLY A 335 -5.68 -10.49 24.34
N ILE A 336 -6.13 -11.55 23.68
CA ILE A 336 -6.68 -11.46 22.32
C ILE A 336 -8.20 -11.38 22.29
N LEU A 337 -8.89 -11.86 23.35
CA LEU A 337 -10.34 -11.76 23.48
C LEU A 337 -10.70 -10.53 24.35
N VAL A 338 -11.30 -9.51 23.72
CA VAL A 338 -11.65 -8.24 24.36
C VAL A 338 -13.12 -7.95 24.09
N LYS A 339 -13.92 -7.78 25.15
CA LYS A 339 -15.38 -7.52 25.06
C LYS A 339 -16.12 -8.52 24.19
N GLY A 340 -15.75 -9.80 24.24
CA GLY A 340 -16.37 -10.88 23.48
C GLY A 340 -15.98 -10.96 22.00
N GLY A 341 -15.00 -10.18 21.55
CA GLY A 341 -14.47 -10.19 20.19
C GLY A 341 -12.97 -10.33 20.13
N ILE A 342 -12.43 -10.90 19.02
CA ILE A 342 -10.99 -11.02 18.82
C ILE A 342 -10.42 -9.67 18.42
N SER A 343 -9.53 -9.15 19.28
CA SER A 343 -8.78 -7.92 19.04
C SER A 343 -7.63 -8.15 18.06
N LYS A 344 -7.45 -7.19 17.14
CA LYS A 344 -6.36 -7.18 16.15
C LYS A 344 -5.34 -6.08 16.46
N SER A 345 -5.30 -5.59 17.69
CA SER A 345 -4.38 -4.54 18.10
C SER A 345 -2.94 -5.04 18.19
N ARG A 346 -1.96 -4.13 18.09
CA ARG A 346 -0.55 -4.48 18.29
C ARG A 346 -0.30 -5.06 19.69
N ALA A 347 -1.01 -4.55 20.71
CA ALA A 347 -0.94 -5.07 22.06
C ALA A 347 -1.38 -6.53 22.14
N SER A 348 -2.45 -6.90 21.40
CA SER A 348 -2.94 -8.29 21.35
C SER A 348 -1.97 -9.22 20.62
N VAL A 349 -1.30 -8.73 19.56
CA VAL A 349 -0.24 -9.49 18.88
C VAL A 349 0.93 -9.74 19.85
N SER A 350 1.42 -8.69 20.54
CA SER A 350 2.51 -8.82 21.50
C SER A 350 2.17 -9.80 22.63
N TRP A 351 0.97 -9.67 23.20
CA TRP A 351 0.49 -10.57 24.24
C TRP A 351 0.47 -12.03 23.75
N MET A 352 -0.06 -12.28 22.57
CA MET A 352 -0.15 -13.64 21.99
C MET A 352 1.23 -14.19 21.66
N THR A 353 2.15 -13.34 21.21
CA THR A 353 3.55 -13.71 20.96
C THR A 353 4.23 -14.17 22.25
N ASP A 354 4.05 -13.44 23.35
CA ASP A 354 4.63 -13.80 24.64
C ASP A 354 3.99 -15.07 25.22
N TYR A 355 2.67 -15.24 25.08
CA TYR A 355 1.98 -16.49 25.42
C TYR A 355 2.57 -17.69 24.67
N LEU A 356 2.73 -17.56 23.37
CA LEU A 356 3.30 -18.63 22.53
C LEU A 356 4.76 -18.94 22.89
N LYS A 357 5.58 -17.91 23.20
CA LYS A 357 6.95 -18.13 23.65
C LYS A 357 6.98 -19.04 24.90
N VAL A 358 6.15 -18.74 25.90
CA VAL A 358 6.07 -19.56 27.11
C VAL A 358 5.63 -20.99 26.78
N LYS A 359 4.60 -21.17 25.91
CA LYS A 359 4.10 -22.50 25.53
C LYS A 359 5.12 -23.32 24.73
N LEU A 360 5.98 -22.67 23.96
CA LEU A 360 7.01 -23.30 23.14
C LEU A 360 8.38 -23.43 23.84
N GLY A 361 8.47 -23.06 25.11
CA GLY A 361 9.70 -23.19 25.91
C GLY A 361 10.79 -22.17 25.54
N LEU A 362 10.40 -20.94 25.21
CA LEU A 362 11.28 -19.79 24.88
C LEU A 362 11.41 -18.84 26.05
#